data_861b6249322c18f2c0f58a5d25103fc9
#
_entry.id   861b6249322c18f2c0f58a5d25103fc9
#
_cell.length_a   1.000
_cell.length_b   1.000
_cell.length_c   1.000
_cell.angle_alpha   90.00
_cell.angle_beta   90.00
_cell.angle_gamma   90.00
#
_symmetry.space_group_name_H-M   'P 1'
#
loop_
_entity.id
_entity.type
_entity.pdbx_description
1 polymer ?
#
loop_
_entity_poly.entity_id
_entity_poly.type
_entity_poly.pdbx_seq_one_letter_code
_entity_poly.pdbx_strand_id
1 'polypeptide(L)'
;IGTRQLLTPTSLTIGDGEKVGIVGRNGAGKSTLLSVILGEGGEHLRVTGSAQRHGHWAHLPQEPVPGGLGVEPIGLSHVLSARGLDRLDADMHHARDAMATDPTPENIERFTSIEEEFRTRGGYEAESEVARLAAGLGLEEEYLLEDLSALSGGQRRRVDIMRILYENPSTMVLDEPTNHLDKSAKRWLFDELERFTGTLLVISHDLPLLDKSIDRVLSLREGRLRDYKGNYSKFVEQEEIVISGEEKMAARQDADITRLKTLADSMRGQTEKRARLAKVLDNRVERMKSERVEVTEREKKVRFRLPQPPRSGDVPLEATQVSVAYGDHVVLKNANFITRRGDRILIVGRNGAGKSSLLRCLAGTQHLQSGVVRLGANVTRGYFAQEHEQLDMSKTALEHLADATVQTEVQRRALLGAFGLKGSAAHQTPDTLSGGERAKLALSMLAASEANLLILDEPTNNLDPASVDAVGRMFRHWEGTIIVVSHEPAFVEALEPTHCLRLPDERYDYWRDEDIDVVLQ
;
A
#
# COMPACT_ATOMS: atom_id res chain seq x y z
N ILE A 1 15.23 -9.34 11.21
CA ILE A 1 14.38 -10.51 10.94
C ILE A 1 15.31 -11.61 10.43
N GLY A 2 15.32 -12.76 11.07
CA GLY A 2 16.30 -13.81 10.76
C GLY A 2 17.73 -13.30 10.91
N THR A 3 18.55 -13.43 9.88
CA THR A 3 19.96 -12.95 9.85
C THR A 3 20.10 -11.55 9.22
N ARG A 4 19.01 -10.97 8.68
CA ARG A 4 19.05 -9.66 7.99
C ARG A 4 18.93 -8.53 8.99
N GLN A 5 19.93 -7.64 9.03
CA GLN A 5 19.84 -6.37 9.77
C GLN A 5 18.98 -5.39 8.97
N LEU A 6 17.87 -4.92 9.57
CA LEU A 6 16.95 -3.98 8.95
C LEU A 6 17.27 -2.52 9.26
N LEU A 7 17.87 -2.25 10.42
CA LEU A 7 18.23 -0.90 10.85
C LEU A 7 19.60 -0.92 11.52
N THR A 8 20.46 0.02 11.13
CA THR A 8 21.70 0.31 11.84
C THR A 8 21.39 1.07 13.14
N PRO A 9 22.29 1.02 14.16
CA PRO A 9 22.10 1.77 15.40
C PRO A 9 21.80 3.23 15.10
N THR A 10 20.65 3.71 15.57
CA THR A 10 20.13 5.04 15.29
C THR A 10 19.47 5.60 16.55
N SER A 11 19.63 6.88 16.81
CA SER A 11 18.89 7.61 17.84
C SER A 11 17.93 8.57 17.15
N LEU A 12 16.67 8.52 17.55
CA LEU A 12 15.59 9.34 17.02
C LEU A 12 14.78 9.90 18.18
N THR A 13 14.44 11.18 18.10
CA THR A 13 13.49 11.82 19.00
C THR A 13 12.40 12.47 18.19
N ILE A 14 11.15 12.24 18.56
CA ILE A 14 9.97 12.86 17.97
C ILE A 14 9.31 13.68 19.08
N GLY A 15 9.14 14.96 18.85
CA GLY A 15 8.53 15.89 19.80
C GLY A 15 7.01 15.87 19.73
N ASP A 16 6.37 16.42 20.76
CA ASP A 16 4.93 16.56 20.80
C ASP A 16 4.43 17.48 19.67
N GLY A 17 3.38 17.07 18.99
CA GLY A 17 2.79 17.81 17.88
C GLY A 17 3.56 17.73 16.55
N GLU A 18 4.70 17.02 16.50
CA GLU A 18 5.41 16.80 15.23
C GLU A 18 4.63 15.86 14.31
N LYS A 19 4.62 16.19 13.01
CA LYS A 19 4.00 15.36 11.97
C LYS A 19 5.07 14.75 11.08
N VAL A 20 5.29 13.46 11.25
CA VAL A 20 6.44 12.73 10.69
C VAL A 20 5.99 11.70 9.67
N GLY A 21 6.45 11.82 8.43
CA GLY A 21 6.30 10.80 7.40
C GLY A 21 7.49 9.83 7.39
N ILE A 22 7.23 8.53 7.36
CA ILE A 22 8.25 7.50 7.20
C ILE A 22 8.20 7.01 5.76
N VAL A 23 9.28 7.25 5.02
CA VAL A 23 9.39 6.89 3.61
C VAL A 23 10.51 5.89 3.37
N GLY A 24 10.42 5.14 2.29
CA GLY A 24 11.40 4.14 1.91
C GLY A 24 10.79 3.07 1.02
N ARG A 25 11.64 2.26 0.38
CA ARG A 25 11.19 1.19 -0.52
C ARG A 25 10.35 0.14 0.22
N ASN A 26 9.48 -0.56 -0.54
CA ASN A 26 8.79 -1.72 0.01
C ASN A 26 9.81 -2.78 0.45
N GLY A 27 9.57 -3.39 1.61
CA GLY A 27 10.53 -4.30 2.23
C GLY A 27 11.75 -3.64 2.90
N ALA A 28 11.81 -2.30 2.99
CA ALA A 28 12.88 -1.59 3.70
C ALA A 28 12.79 -1.73 5.23
N GLY A 29 11.64 -2.15 5.76
CA GLY A 29 11.41 -2.31 7.19
C GLY A 29 10.65 -1.16 7.85
N LYS A 30 9.87 -0.37 7.09
CA LYS A 30 9.07 0.76 7.62
C LYS A 30 8.08 0.31 8.69
N SER A 31 7.19 -0.65 8.36
CA SER A 31 6.20 -1.19 9.31
C SER A 31 6.88 -1.92 10.48
N THR A 32 8.02 -2.59 10.23
CA THR A 32 8.82 -3.19 11.31
C THR A 32 9.38 -2.12 12.26
N LEU A 33 9.84 -0.98 11.73
CA LEU A 33 10.29 0.15 12.56
C LEU A 33 9.13 0.67 13.43
N LEU A 34 7.93 0.83 12.86
CA LEU A 34 6.73 1.20 13.61
C LEU A 34 6.42 0.18 14.71
N SER A 35 6.41 -1.12 14.41
CA SER A 35 6.16 -2.18 15.40
C SER A 35 7.18 -2.12 16.55
N VAL A 36 8.45 -1.83 16.28
CA VAL A 36 9.47 -1.62 17.30
C VAL A 36 9.18 -0.38 18.15
N ILE A 37 8.82 0.75 17.51
CA ILE A 37 8.45 1.99 18.20
C ILE A 37 7.22 1.75 19.07
N LEU A 38 6.24 0.98 18.61
CA LEU A 38 5.02 0.64 19.35
C LEU A 38 5.24 -0.41 20.43
N GLY A 39 6.40 -1.10 20.44
CA GLY A 39 6.68 -2.21 21.37
C GLY A 39 5.92 -3.49 21.05
N GLU A 40 5.42 -3.62 19.82
CA GLU A 40 4.68 -4.77 19.29
C GLU A 40 5.60 -5.80 18.60
N GLY A 41 6.92 -5.73 18.90
CA GLY A 41 7.92 -6.63 18.31
C GLY A 41 7.64 -8.10 18.68
N GLY A 42 7.27 -8.93 17.69
CA GLY A 42 7.08 -10.37 17.88
C GLY A 42 8.41 -11.13 18.14
N GLU A 43 8.32 -12.39 18.52
CA GLU A 43 9.46 -13.27 18.85
C GLU A 43 10.52 -13.37 17.72
N HIS A 44 10.17 -13.01 16.49
CA HIS A 44 11.04 -13.05 15.32
C HIS A 44 11.92 -11.80 15.13
N LEU A 45 11.68 -10.74 15.94
CA LEU A 45 12.43 -9.49 15.90
C LEU A 45 13.51 -9.45 16.96
N ARG A 46 14.76 -9.36 16.55
CA ARG A 46 15.87 -9.11 17.45
C ARG A 46 16.12 -7.61 17.53
N VAL A 47 15.66 -6.98 18.63
CA VAL A 47 15.81 -5.54 18.89
C VAL A 47 16.92 -5.33 19.90
N THR A 48 17.84 -4.39 19.60
CA THR A 48 18.86 -3.90 20.54
C THR A 48 18.62 -2.42 20.75
N GLY A 49 18.62 -1.97 22.02
CA GLY A 49 18.28 -0.59 22.39
C GLY A 49 16.93 -0.51 23.07
N SER A 50 16.42 0.71 23.25
CA SER A 50 15.14 0.98 23.91
C SER A 50 14.35 2.06 23.18
N ALA A 51 13.03 1.92 23.17
CA ALA A 51 12.10 2.95 22.73
C ALA A 51 11.26 3.41 23.93
N GLN A 52 11.25 4.71 24.19
CA GLN A 52 10.44 5.31 25.24
C GLN A 52 9.24 6.00 24.58
N ARG A 53 8.06 5.84 25.17
CA ARG A 53 6.80 6.39 24.70
C ARG A 53 6.13 7.16 25.83
N HIS A 54 5.56 8.31 25.49
CA HIS A 54 4.80 9.12 26.42
C HIS A 54 3.41 9.39 25.84
N GLY A 55 2.41 9.50 26.72
CA GLY A 55 1.04 9.78 26.32
C GLY A 55 0.28 8.57 25.79
N HIS A 56 -0.87 8.85 25.18
CA HIS A 56 -1.78 7.85 24.64
C HIS A 56 -1.56 7.68 23.13
N TRP A 57 -1.36 6.45 22.69
CA TRP A 57 -1.01 6.09 21.32
C TRP A 57 -2.13 5.27 20.69
N ALA A 58 -2.58 5.68 19.48
CA ALA A 58 -3.44 4.85 18.65
C ALA A 58 -2.70 4.44 17.37
N HIS A 59 -2.89 3.19 16.96
CA HIS A 59 -2.20 2.59 15.81
C HIS A 59 -3.20 2.02 14.81
N LEU A 60 -3.07 2.41 13.55
CA LEU A 60 -3.71 1.81 12.40
C LEU A 60 -2.70 0.91 11.68
N PRO A 61 -2.73 -0.41 11.84
CA PRO A 61 -1.84 -1.32 11.13
C PRO A 61 -2.19 -1.39 9.65
N GLN A 62 -1.26 -1.83 8.81
CA GLN A 62 -1.46 -1.95 7.35
C GLN A 62 -2.60 -2.93 7.02
N GLU A 63 -2.66 -4.08 7.69
CA GLU A 63 -3.74 -5.06 7.55
C GLU A 63 -4.61 -5.04 8.81
N PRO A 64 -5.95 -5.17 8.67
CA PRO A 64 -6.82 -5.30 9.83
C PRO A 64 -6.38 -6.48 10.70
N VAL A 65 -6.31 -6.28 12.01
CA VAL A 65 -6.05 -7.39 12.93
C VAL A 65 -7.27 -8.31 12.89
N PRO A 66 -7.12 -9.62 12.61
CA PRO A 66 -8.23 -10.55 12.68
C PRO A 66 -8.85 -10.49 14.08
N GLY A 67 -10.18 -10.34 14.16
CA GLY A 67 -10.90 -10.39 15.42
C GLY A 67 -10.58 -11.67 16.18
N GLY A 68 -10.39 -11.58 17.50
CA GLY A 68 -10.19 -12.75 18.35
C GLY A 68 -11.39 -13.70 18.26
N LEU A 69 -11.23 -14.94 18.73
CA LEU A 69 -12.25 -15.98 18.77
C LEU A 69 -13.48 -15.52 19.60
N GLY A 70 -14.41 -14.82 18.96
CA GLY A 70 -15.64 -14.29 19.58
C GLY A 70 -16.56 -13.67 18.54
N VAL A 71 -17.79 -13.30 18.97
CA VAL A 71 -18.71 -12.50 18.14
C VAL A 71 -18.05 -11.14 17.89
N GLU A 72 -17.79 -10.82 16.63
CA GLU A 72 -17.23 -9.49 16.31
C GLU A 72 -18.29 -8.41 16.61
N PRO A 73 -17.87 -7.26 17.17
CA PRO A 73 -18.79 -6.17 17.46
C PRO A 73 -19.36 -5.56 16.18
N ILE A 74 -20.52 -4.92 16.27
CA ILE A 74 -21.02 -4.06 15.20
C ILE A 74 -20.11 -2.85 15.02
N GLY A 75 -20.07 -2.29 13.80
CA GLY A 75 -19.18 -1.18 13.46
C GLY A 75 -19.26 0.00 14.41
N LEU A 76 -20.47 0.43 14.80
CA LEU A 76 -20.69 1.53 15.76
C LEU A 76 -20.07 1.23 17.13
N SER A 77 -20.35 0.05 17.70
CA SER A 77 -19.79 -0.35 19.00
C SER A 77 -18.27 -0.40 18.97
N HIS A 78 -17.67 -0.85 17.84
CA HIS A 78 -16.22 -0.86 17.66
C HIS A 78 -15.62 0.56 17.68
N VAL A 79 -16.27 1.55 17.06
CA VAL A 79 -15.81 2.94 17.11
C VAL A 79 -15.97 3.52 18.52
N LEU A 80 -17.12 3.31 19.17
CA LEU A 80 -17.41 3.81 20.52
C LEU A 80 -16.50 3.21 21.59
N SER A 81 -16.03 1.98 21.37
CA SER A 81 -15.10 1.30 22.29
C SER A 81 -13.77 2.03 22.47
N ALA A 82 -13.37 2.87 21.50
CA ALA A 82 -12.15 3.68 21.57
C ALA A 82 -12.12 4.62 22.79
N ARG A 83 -13.28 5.12 23.20
CA ARG A 83 -13.45 5.93 24.42
C ARG A 83 -14.15 5.15 25.55
N GLY A 84 -14.40 3.84 25.38
CA GLY A 84 -15.09 2.98 26.34
C GLY A 84 -16.58 3.30 26.50
N LEU A 85 -17.18 4.01 25.53
CA LEU A 85 -18.60 4.40 25.57
C LEU A 85 -19.53 3.23 25.27
N ASP A 86 -19.10 2.22 24.53
CA ASP A 86 -19.83 0.97 24.27
C ASP A 86 -20.24 0.25 25.56
N ARG A 87 -19.32 0.17 26.54
CA ARG A 87 -19.57 -0.43 27.84
C ARG A 87 -20.39 0.48 28.76
N LEU A 88 -20.05 1.79 28.78
CA LEU A 88 -20.77 2.77 29.59
C LEU A 88 -22.23 2.88 29.19
N ASP A 89 -22.54 2.82 27.89
CA ASP A 89 -23.92 2.81 27.40
C ASP A 89 -24.69 1.59 27.88
N ALA A 90 -24.10 0.39 27.77
CA ALA A 90 -24.69 -0.83 28.29
C ALA A 90 -24.90 -0.77 29.82
N ASP A 91 -23.90 -0.28 30.56
CA ASP A 91 -23.98 -0.14 32.02
C ASP A 91 -25.04 0.90 32.42
N MET A 92 -25.17 1.99 31.67
CA MET A 92 -26.20 3.01 31.89
C MET A 92 -27.60 2.45 31.66
N HIS A 93 -27.81 1.66 30.59
CA HIS A 93 -29.06 0.98 30.35
C HIS A 93 -29.43 0.01 31.50
N HIS A 94 -28.48 -0.83 31.94
CA HIS A 94 -28.70 -1.74 33.08
C HIS A 94 -28.98 -0.97 34.38
N ALA A 95 -28.27 0.08 34.67
CA ALA A 95 -28.48 0.90 35.87
C ALA A 95 -29.84 1.61 35.83
N ARG A 96 -30.27 2.09 34.65
CA ARG A 96 -31.60 2.70 34.46
C ARG A 96 -32.73 1.69 34.70
N ASP A 97 -32.58 0.48 34.15
CA ASP A 97 -33.58 -0.56 34.31
C ASP A 97 -33.67 -1.06 35.78
N ALA A 98 -32.54 -1.17 36.48
CA ALA A 98 -32.46 -1.45 37.89
C ALA A 98 -33.15 -0.37 38.73
N MET A 99 -32.86 0.91 38.45
CA MET A 99 -33.49 2.05 39.12
C MET A 99 -35.00 2.12 38.84
N ALA A 100 -35.43 1.79 37.61
CA ALA A 100 -36.86 1.76 37.26
C ALA A 100 -37.62 0.63 37.96
N THR A 101 -36.95 -0.52 38.19
CA THR A 101 -37.55 -1.68 38.86
C THR A 101 -37.55 -1.53 40.39
N ASP A 102 -36.47 -1.01 40.96
CA ASP A 102 -36.27 -0.81 42.40
C ASP A 102 -35.55 0.53 42.67
N PRO A 103 -36.30 1.62 42.93
CA PRO A 103 -35.75 2.97 43.07
C PRO A 103 -35.10 3.20 44.46
N THR A 104 -34.12 2.39 44.80
CA THR A 104 -33.34 2.59 46.03
C THR A 104 -32.34 3.73 45.85
N PRO A 105 -31.91 4.42 46.93
CA PRO A 105 -30.87 5.43 46.90
C PRO A 105 -29.59 4.94 46.20
N GLU A 106 -29.22 3.69 46.41
CA GLU A 106 -28.05 3.03 45.82
C GLU A 106 -28.16 2.88 44.29
N ASN A 107 -29.33 2.46 43.78
CA ASN A 107 -29.56 2.35 42.34
C ASN A 107 -29.60 3.73 41.67
N ILE A 108 -30.15 4.74 42.34
CA ILE A 108 -30.16 6.14 41.84
C ILE A 108 -28.74 6.71 41.79
N GLU A 109 -27.94 6.52 42.85
CA GLU A 109 -26.56 6.98 42.88
C GLU A 109 -25.70 6.31 41.81
N ARG A 110 -25.88 4.98 41.63
CA ARG A 110 -25.19 4.21 40.57
C ARG A 110 -25.53 4.75 39.18
N PHE A 111 -26.80 4.95 38.84
CA PHE A 111 -27.22 5.50 37.57
C PHE A 111 -26.62 6.90 37.35
N THR A 112 -26.73 7.79 38.34
CA THR A 112 -26.25 9.16 38.26
C THR A 112 -24.72 9.19 38.03
N SER A 113 -23.97 8.32 38.70
CA SER A 113 -22.52 8.24 38.53
C SER A 113 -22.12 7.79 37.12
N ILE A 114 -22.79 6.77 36.58
CA ILE A 114 -22.54 6.25 35.24
C ILE A 114 -22.96 7.31 34.17
N GLU A 115 -24.11 7.97 34.38
CA GLU A 115 -24.58 9.04 33.48
C GLU A 115 -23.61 10.23 33.45
N GLU A 116 -23.07 10.63 34.58
CA GLU A 116 -22.07 11.70 34.66
C GLU A 116 -20.76 11.31 33.95
N GLU A 117 -20.32 10.07 34.09
CA GLU A 117 -19.16 9.55 33.37
C GLU A 117 -19.43 9.50 31.86
N PHE A 118 -20.60 8.98 31.44
CA PHE A 118 -21.01 8.93 30.03
C PHE A 118 -21.04 10.34 29.42
N ARG A 119 -21.64 11.32 30.11
CA ARG A 119 -21.66 12.72 29.68
C ARG A 119 -20.26 13.32 29.59
N THR A 120 -19.41 13.08 30.59
CA THR A 120 -18.04 13.64 30.64
C THR A 120 -17.18 13.11 29.50
N ARG A 121 -17.42 11.87 29.04
CA ARG A 121 -16.74 11.27 27.90
C ARG A 121 -17.37 11.64 26.54
N GLY A 122 -18.37 12.53 26.52
CA GLY A 122 -19.04 12.98 25.29
C GLY A 122 -20.02 11.96 24.72
N GLY A 123 -20.63 11.12 25.56
CA GLY A 123 -21.51 10.04 25.11
C GLY A 123 -22.74 10.54 24.34
N TYR A 124 -23.33 11.67 24.71
CA TYR A 124 -24.51 12.22 24.03
C TYR A 124 -24.19 12.78 22.64
N GLU A 125 -22.96 13.23 22.38
CA GLU A 125 -22.49 13.72 21.08
C GLU A 125 -21.85 12.62 20.23
N ALA A 126 -21.61 11.44 20.82
CA ALA A 126 -20.84 10.36 20.22
C ALA A 126 -21.40 9.90 18.86
N GLU A 127 -22.72 9.65 18.79
CA GLU A 127 -23.35 9.21 17.54
C GLU A 127 -23.24 10.24 16.42
N SER A 128 -23.42 11.53 16.75
CA SER A 128 -23.29 12.60 15.75
C SER A 128 -21.83 12.79 15.30
N GLU A 129 -20.86 12.61 16.20
CA GLU A 129 -19.44 12.62 15.85
C GLU A 129 -19.08 11.44 14.93
N VAL A 130 -19.56 10.25 15.25
CA VAL A 130 -19.36 9.03 14.43
C VAL A 130 -20.04 9.19 13.06
N ALA A 131 -21.26 9.71 12.98
CA ALA A 131 -21.96 9.99 11.72
C ALA A 131 -21.18 10.99 10.84
N ARG A 132 -20.60 12.05 11.43
CA ARG A 132 -19.73 12.99 10.72
C ARG A 132 -18.49 12.30 10.15
N LEU A 133 -17.85 11.42 10.93
CA LEU A 133 -16.68 10.66 10.48
C LEU A 133 -17.05 9.69 9.35
N ALA A 134 -18.19 9.01 9.45
CA ALA A 134 -18.70 8.10 8.44
C ALA A 134 -18.96 8.83 7.11
N ALA A 135 -19.69 9.94 7.17
CA ALA A 135 -19.96 10.77 5.99
C ALA A 135 -18.68 11.27 5.33
N GLY A 136 -17.68 11.71 6.12
CA GLY A 136 -16.39 12.17 5.63
C GLY A 136 -15.59 11.06 4.92
N LEU A 137 -15.64 9.85 5.42
CA LEU A 137 -14.97 8.68 4.82
C LEU A 137 -15.83 7.98 3.75
N GLY A 138 -17.03 8.49 3.44
CA GLY A 138 -17.92 7.92 2.45
C GLY A 138 -18.42 6.52 2.83
N LEU A 139 -18.66 6.27 4.14
CA LEU A 139 -19.28 5.08 4.67
C LEU A 139 -20.74 5.37 5.00
N GLU A 140 -21.67 4.61 4.43
CA GLU A 140 -23.09 4.72 4.74
C GLU A 140 -23.35 4.24 6.18
N GLU A 141 -24.21 4.93 6.90
CA GLU A 141 -24.49 4.66 8.32
C GLU A 141 -25.02 3.23 8.57
N GLU A 142 -25.68 2.65 7.58
CA GLU A 142 -26.21 1.28 7.65
C GLU A 142 -25.09 0.25 7.93
N TYR A 143 -23.90 0.44 7.35
CA TYR A 143 -22.75 -0.44 7.59
C TYR A 143 -22.19 -0.35 9.02
N LEU A 144 -22.50 0.71 9.77
CA LEU A 144 -22.12 0.80 11.18
C LEU A 144 -22.96 -0.10 12.08
N LEU A 145 -24.12 -0.53 11.61
CA LEU A 145 -25.03 -1.43 12.33
C LEU A 145 -24.77 -2.92 12.02
N GLU A 146 -23.87 -3.19 11.05
CA GLU A 146 -23.48 -4.56 10.69
C GLU A 146 -22.30 -5.05 11.53
N ASP A 147 -22.18 -6.38 11.64
CA ASP A 147 -21.00 -7.01 12.23
C ASP A 147 -19.75 -6.71 11.38
N LEU A 148 -18.62 -6.45 12.01
CA LEU A 148 -17.37 -6.19 11.30
C LEU A 148 -16.97 -7.32 10.34
N SER A 149 -17.36 -8.55 10.62
CA SER A 149 -17.10 -9.72 9.75
C SER A 149 -17.91 -9.68 8.45
N ALA A 150 -19.04 -8.99 8.42
CA ALA A 150 -19.88 -8.83 7.23
C ALA A 150 -19.39 -7.72 6.30
N LEU A 151 -18.55 -6.81 6.81
CA LEU A 151 -18.02 -5.69 6.05
C LEU A 151 -16.94 -6.13 5.07
N SER A 152 -16.92 -5.51 3.88
CA SER A 152 -15.78 -5.62 2.97
C SER A 152 -14.50 -5.08 3.59
N GLY A 153 -13.32 -5.51 3.12
CA GLY A 153 -12.03 -5.03 3.62
C GLY A 153 -11.91 -3.49 3.59
N GLY A 154 -12.43 -2.85 2.54
CA GLY A 154 -12.45 -1.39 2.43
C GLY A 154 -13.39 -0.70 3.41
N GLN A 155 -14.58 -1.26 3.68
CA GLN A 155 -15.52 -0.75 4.68
C GLN A 155 -14.94 -0.92 6.09
N ARG A 156 -14.41 -2.09 6.41
CA ARG A 156 -13.74 -2.36 7.68
C ARG A 156 -12.57 -1.38 7.91
N ARG A 157 -11.75 -1.12 6.88
CA ARG A 157 -10.65 -0.15 6.96
C ARG A 157 -11.14 1.26 7.30
N ARG A 158 -12.27 1.70 6.74
CA ARG A 158 -12.88 2.99 7.06
C ARG A 158 -13.36 3.04 8.51
N VAL A 159 -13.96 1.96 9.01
CA VAL A 159 -14.38 1.86 10.43
C VAL A 159 -13.16 1.92 11.36
N ASP A 160 -12.05 1.26 11.02
CA ASP A 160 -10.80 1.34 11.81
C ASP A 160 -10.21 2.76 11.83
N ILE A 161 -10.23 3.47 10.70
CA ILE A 161 -9.82 4.88 10.62
C ILE A 161 -10.74 5.76 11.49
N MET A 162 -12.07 5.56 11.40
CA MET A 162 -13.03 6.27 12.24
C MET A 162 -12.74 6.08 13.72
N ARG A 163 -12.48 4.83 14.13
CA ARG A 163 -12.16 4.50 15.52
C ARG A 163 -10.97 5.29 16.04
N ILE A 164 -9.88 5.37 15.26
CA ILE A 164 -8.67 6.10 15.65
C ILE A 164 -8.90 7.62 15.69
N LEU A 165 -9.61 8.17 14.71
CA LEU A 165 -9.96 9.59 14.69
C LEU A 165 -10.89 9.95 15.86
N TYR A 166 -11.85 9.07 16.15
CA TYR A 166 -12.75 9.22 17.28
C TYR A 166 -12.03 9.15 18.63
N GLU A 167 -11.03 8.26 18.76
CA GLU A 167 -10.19 8.11 19.94
C GLU A 167 -9.46 9.40 20.31
N ASN A 168 -9.06 10.18 19.31
CA ASN A 168 -8.32 11.44 19.43
C ASN A 168 -7.08 11.32 20.35
N PRO A 169 -6.12 10.43 20.01
CA PRO A 169 -4.97 10.13 20.86
C PRO A 169 -3.97 11.30 20.91
N SER A 170 -3.03 11.30 21.86
CA SER A 170 -1.91 12.25 21.84
C SER A 170 -0.90 11.95 20.72
N THR A 171 -0.79 10.68 20.33
CA THR A 171 0.05 10.24 19.21
C THR A 171 -0.72 9.26 18.31
N MET A 172 -0.84 9.61 17.04
CA MET A 172 -1.49 8.81 16.02
C MET A 172 -0.43 8.15 15.11
N VAL A 173 -0.52 6.85 14.93
CA VAL A 173 0.37 6.07 14.07
C VAL A 173 -0.43 5.41 12.97
N LEU A 174 -0.17 5.78 11.71
CA LEU A 174 -0.93 5.31 10.56
C LEU A 174 -0.03 4.59 9.56
N ASP A 175 -0.30 3.32 9.30
CA ASP A 175 0.41 2.55 8.25
C ASP A 175 -0.52 2.39 7.04
N GLU A 176 -0.18 3.10 5.94
CA GLU A 176 -0.93 3.14 4.67
C GLU A 176 -2.43 3.46 4.86
N PRO A 177 -2.80 4.60 5.48
CA PRO A 177 -4.19 4.91 5.79
C PRO A 177 -5.07 5.20 4.56
N THR A 178 -4.46 5.49 3.42
CA THR A 178 -5.17 5.86 2.18
C THR A 178 -5.58 4.67 1.32
N ASN A 179 -5.13 3.46 1.66
CA ASN A 179 -5.53 2.25 0.95
C ASN A 179 -7.03 2.02 1.05
N HIS A 180 -7.66 1.68 -0.05
CA HIS A 180 -9.11 1.44 -0.19
C HIS A 180 -10.00 2.69 0.02
N LEU A 181 -9.43 3.90 0.09
CA LEU A 181 -10.17 5.14 0.10
C LEU A 181 -10.28 5.71 -1.31
N ASP A 182 -11.48 6.19 -1.66
CA ASP A 182 -11.67 7.02 -2.85
C ASP A 182 -11.11 8.45 -2.63
N LYS A 183 -11.05 9.24 -3.70
CA LYS A 183 -10.46 10.58 -3.65
C LYS A 183 -11.15 11.51 -2.65
N SER A 184 -12.47 11.43 -2.52
CA SER A 184 -13.23 12.28 -1.59
C SER A 184 -12.89 11.96 -0.14
N ALA A 185 -12.87 10.68 0.21
CA ALA A 185 -12.47 10.19 1.53
C ALA A 185 -10.99 10.51 1.83
N LYS A 186 -10.09 10.36 0.84
CA LYS A 186 -8.68 10.76 0.99
C LYS A 186 -8.54 12.24 1.31
N ARG A 187 -9.19 13.12 0.51
CA ARG A 187 -9.13 14.57 0.72
C ARG A 187 -9.63 14.94 2.11
N TRP A 188 -10.76 14.38 2.51
CA TRP A 188 -11.34 14.60 3.82
C TRP A 188 -10.38 14.15 4.95
N LEU A 189 -9.79 12.94 4.81
CA LEU A 189 -8.80 12.44 5.76
C LEU A 189 -7.59 13.37 5.86
N PHE A 190 -7.08 13.91 4.74
CA PHE A 190 -5.96 14.84 4.74
C PHE A 190 -6.30 16.11 5.52
N ASP A 191 -7.52 16.65 5.35
CA ASP A 191 -7.99 17.82 6.09
C ASP A 191 -8.10 17.55 7.60
N GLU A 192 -8.56 16.36 8.00
CA GLU A 192 -8.59 15.95 9.42
C GLU A 192 -7.19 15.78 10.00
N LEU A 193 -6.26 15.13 9.26
CA LEU A 193 -4.87 14.98 9.71
C LEU A 193 -4.11 16.31 9.76
N GLU A 194 -4.42 17.25 8.87
CA GLU A 194 -3.87 18.62 8.92
C GLU A 194 -4.32 19.37 10.17
N ARG A 195 -5.59 19.19 10.60
CA ARG A 195 -6.15 19.79 11.81
C ARG A 195 -5.73 19.10 13.10
N PHE A 196 -5.29 17.86 13.01
CA PHE A 196 -4.86 17.12 14.18
C PHE A 196 -3.67 17.81 14.86
N THR A 197 -3.80 18.11 16.16
CA THR A 197 -2.80 18.85 16.94
C THR A 197 -1.80 17.97 17.67
N GLY A 198 -2.08 16.68 17.78
CA GLY A 198 -1.18 15.70 18.38
C GLY A 198 -0.02 15.30 17.45
N THR A 199 0.81 14.40 17.92
CA THR A 199 1.92 13.84 17.15
C THR A 199 1.40 12.84 16.12
N LEU A 200 1.84 12.96 14.85
CA LEU A 200 1.47 12.06 13.77
C LEU A 200 2.71 11.34 13.25
N LEU A 201 2.66 10.00 13.22
CA LEU A 201 3.59 9.17 12.47
C LEU A 201 2.81 8.49 11.34
N VAL A 202 3.20 8.71 10.09
CA VAL A 202 2.51 8.13 8.95
C VAL A 202 3.48 7.46 7.99
N ILE A 203 3.15 6.23 7.58
CA ILE A 203 3.72 5.58 6.41
C ILE A 203 2.67 5.70 5.32
N SER A 204 3.03 6.27 4.17
CA SER A 204 2.15 6.31 3.00
C SER A 204 2.94 6.41 1.71
N HIS A 205 2.35 5.91 0.65
CA HIS A 205 2.77 6.13 -0.73
C HIS A 205 1.95 7.23 -1.42
N ASP A 206 0.96 7.80 -0.74
CA ASP A 206 0.13 8.89 -1.23
C ASP A 206 0.87 10.22 -1.06
N LEU A 207 1.46 10.71 -2.15
CA LEU A 207 2.29 11.92 -2.14
C LEU A 207 1.52 13.18 -1.70
N PRO A 208 0.28 13.42 -2.16
CA PRO A 208 -0.56 14.51 -1.66
C PRO A 208 -0.77 14.48 -0.15
N LEU A 209 -0.95 13.30 0.46
CA LEU A 209 -1.02 13.15 1.91
C LEU A 209 0.27 13.62 2.57
N LEU A 210 1.41 13.11 2.09
CA LEU A 210 2.71 13.42 2.67
C LEU A 210 3.07 14.91 2.50
N ASP A 211 2.69 15.52 1.38
CA ASP A 211 2.96 16.94 1.17
C ASP A 211 2.08 17.86 2.05
N LYS A 212 0.85 17.46 2.32
CA LYS A 212 -0.10 18.29 3.06
C LYS A 212 -0.03 18.10 4.57
N SER A 213 0.23 16.87 5.02
CA SER A 213 0.01 16.49 6.43
C SER A 213 1.28 16.32 7.25
N ILE A 214 2.48 16.41 6.65
CA ILE A 214 3.73 16.23 7.38
C ILE A 214 4.68 17.42 7.22
N ASP A 215 5.54 17.61 8.22
CA ASP A 215 6.57 18.65 8.28
C ASP A 215 8.00 18.10 8.49
N ARG A 216 8.11 16.77 8.62
CA ARG A 216 9.36 16.05 8.81
C ARG A 216 9.31 14.68 8.13
N VAL A 217 10.39 14.28 7.47
CA VAL A 217 10.49 13.01 6.76
C VAL A 217 11.63 12.15 7.31
N LEU A 218 11.33 10.93 7.68
CA LEU A 218 12.29 9.89 8.03
C LEU A 218 12.45 8.94 6.84
N SER A 219 13.57 9.03 6.14
CA SER A 219 13.88 8.16 4.99
C SER A 219 14.64 6.93 5.45
N LEU A 220 14.03 5.74 5.26
CA LEU A 220 14.64 4.45 5.57
C LEU A 220 15.16 3.80 4.29
N ARG A 221 16.48 3.81 4.10
CA ARG A 221 17.16 3.19 2.95
C ARG A 221 18.36 2.36 3.39
N GLU A 222 18.46 1.15 2.89
CA GLU A 222 19.60 0.24 3.14
C GLU A 222 19.95 0.09 4.63
N GLY A 223 18.92 0.07 5.49
CA GLY A 223 19.08 -0.03 6.94
C GLY A 223 19.54 1.26 7.62
N ARG A 224 19.62 2.37 6.91
CA ARG A 224 19.95 3.70 7.47
C ARG A 224 18.70 4.56 7.52
N LEU A 225 18.52 5.22 8.66
CA LEU A 225 17.46 6.20 8.85
C LEU A 225 18.06 7.60 8.72
N ARG A 226 17.55 8.38 7.77
CA ARG A 226 17.92 9.79 7.59
C ARG A 226 16.73 10.67 7.88
N ASP A 227 17.01 11.81 8.48
CA ASP A 227 16.04 12.77 8.98
C ASP A 227 16.09 14.05 8.16
N TYR A 228 14.95 14.45 7.61
CA TYR A 228 14.81 15.63 6.76
C TYR A 228 13.68 16.53 7.27
N LYS A 229 13.93 17.84 7.33
CA LYS A 229 12.90 18.82 7.68
C LYS A 229 12.13 19.28 6.46
N GLY A 230 10.82 19.33 6.58
CA GLY A 230 9.91 19.74 5.53
C GLY A 230 8.98 18.62 5.09
N ASN A 231 8.10 18.94 4.14
CA ASN A 231 7.19 18.00 3.50
C ASN A 231 7.91 17.08 2.50
N TYR A 232 7.16 16.19 1.85
CA TYR A 232 7.73 15.20 0.93
C TYR A 232 8.44 15.85 -0.27
N SER A 233 7.88 16.90 -0.87
CA SER A 233 8.50 17.61 -2.00
C SER A 233 9.87 18.19 -1.63
N LYS A 234 9.99 18.83 -0.46
CA LYS A 234 11.27 19.33 0.05
C LYS A 234 12.26 18.22 0.36
N PHE A 235 11.77 17.10 0.88
CA PHE A 235 12.60 15.90 1.10
C PHE A 235 13.24 15.43 -0.20
N VAL A 236 12.46 15.29 -1.29
CA VAL A 236 12.95 14.84 -2.59
C VAL A 236 14.08 15.75 -3.11
N GLU A 237 13.91 17.07 -2.99
CA GLU A 237 14.94 18.04 -3.39
C GLU A 237 16.23 17.90 -2.56
N GLN A 238 16.09 17.78 -1.23
CA GLN A 238 17.22 17.63 -0.32
C GLN A 238 17.95 16.29 -0.55
N GLU A 239 17.20 15.21 -0.73
CA GLU A 239 17.76 13.88 -0.99
C GLU A 239 18.55 13.83 -2.29
N GLU A 240 18.06 14.45 -3.36
CA GLU A 240 18.79 14.54 -4.64
C GLU A 240 20.13 15.29 -4.49
N ILE A 241 20.15 16.36 -3.70
CA ILE A 241 21.39 17.09 -3.38
C ILE A 241 22.38 16.18 -2.64
N VAL A 242 21.91 15.45 -1.63
CA VAL A 242 22.75 14.53 -0.83
C VAL A 242 23.32 13.43 -1.72
N ILE A 243 22.48 12.74 -2.50
CA ILE A 243 22.91 11.65 -3.40
C ILE A 243 23.93 12.17 -4.43
N SER A 244 23.63 13.32 -5.07
CA SER A 244 24.57 13.93 -6.02
C SER A 244 25.91 14.31 -5.38
N GLY A 245 25.89 14.73 -4.10
CA GLY A 245 27.09 14.99 -3.31
C GLY A 245 27.89 13.71 -3.06
N GLU A 246 27.24 12.64 -2.60
CA GLU A 246 27.86 11.33 -2.38
C GLU A 246 28.48 10.76 -3.67
N GLU A 247 27.76 10.82 -4.79
CA GLU A 247 28.28 10.38 -6.11
C GLU A 247 29.56 11.13 -6.51
N LYS A 248 29.58 12.46 -6.35
CA LYS A 248 30.76 13.27 -6.64
C LYS A 248 31.94 12.96 -5.73
N MET A 249 31.67 12.72 -4.44
CA MET A 249 32.72 12.36 -3.47
C MET A 249 33.28 10.97 -3.78
N ALA A 250 32.43 9.98 -4.02
CA ALA A 250 32.86 8.64 -4.40
C ALA A 250 33.67 8.62 -5.70
N ALA A 251 33.24 9.37 -6.71
CA ALA A 251 33.97 9.47 -7.98
C ALA A 251 35.37 10.09 -7.79
N ARG A 252 35.53 11.11 -6.92
CA ARG A 252 36.84 11.68 -6.56
C ARG A 252 37.73 10.68 -5.85
N GLN A 253 37.16 9.94 -4.86
CA GLN A 253 37.90 8.90 -4.14
C GLN A 253 38.34 7.78 -5.08
N ASP A 254 37.48 7.31 -5.99
CA ASP A 254 37.81 6.27 -6.98
C ASP A 254 38.93 6.73 -7.93
N ALA A 255 38.91 8.00 -8.39
CA ALA A 255 39.96 8.58 -9.18
C ALA A 255 41.31 8.63 -8.43
N ASP A 256 41.29 9.04 -7.15
CA ASP A 256 42.51 9.08 -6.34
C ASP A 256 43.04 7.69 -6.05
N ILE A 257 42.17 6.71 -5.73
CA ILE A 257 42.52 5.29 -5.56
C ILE A 257 43.20 4.77 -6.83
N THR A 258 42.61 5.02 -8.01
CA THR A 258 43.15 4.59 -9.30
C THR A 258 44.51 5.21 -9.56
N ARG A 259 44.69 6.52 -9.31
CA ARG A 259 45.95 7.25 -9.47
C ARG A 259 47.05 6.68 -8.58
N LEU A 260 46.74 6.46 -7.29
CA LEU A 260 47.69 5.93 -6.33
C LEU A 260 48.08 4.47 -6.65
N LYS A 261 47.12 3.66 -7.09
CA LYS A 261 47.38 2.28 -7.54
C LYS A 261 48.28 2.23 -8.74
N THR A 262 48.00 3.05 -9.79
CA THR A 262 48.86 3.17 -10.99
C THR A 262 50.26 3.60 -10.60
N LEU A 263 50.41 4.55 -9.67
CA LEU A 263 51.71 5.02 -9.19
C LEU A 263 52.45 3.91 -8.43
N ALA A 264 51.79 3.15 -7.56
CA ALA A 264 52.36 2.00 -6.85
C ALA A 264 52.83 0.91 -7.83
N ASP A 265 52.01 0.58 -8.84
CA ASP A 265 52.33 -0.41 -9.86
C ASP A 265 53.56 0.02 -10.70
N SER A 266 53.69 1.32 -11.03
CA SER A 266 54.87 1.85 -11.76
C SER A 266 56.17 1.78 -10.95
N MET A 267 56.09 1.67 -9.62
CA MET A 267 57.27 1.59 -8.74
C MET A 267 57.66 0.15 -8.41
N ARG A 268 56.79 -0.83 -8.68
CA ARG A 268 57.08 -2.25 -8.47
C ARG A 268 58.16 -2.74 -9.45
N GLY A 269 59.09 -3.55 -8.94
CA GLY A 269 60.13 -4.14 -9.78
C GLY A 269 61.31 -3.21 -10.11
N GLN A 270 61.40 -1.98 -9.57
CA GLN A 270 62.51 -1.09 -9.83
C GLN A 270 63.61 -1.25 -8.76
N THR A 271 63.66 -0.38 -7.73
CA THR A 271 64.66 -0.45 -6.67
C THR A 271 64.01 -0.82 -5.35
N GLU A 272 64.78 -1.36 -4.38
CA GLU A 272 64.29 -1.73 -3.05
C GLU A 272 63.59 -0.58 -2.33
N LYS A 273 64.12 0.65 -2.45
CA LYS A 273 63.55 1.87 -1.92
C LYS A 273 62.17 2.18 -2.56
N ARG A 274 62.02 1.99 -3.88
CA ARG A 274 60.76 2.21 -4.59
C ARG A 274 59.76 1.12 -4.30
N ALA A 275 60.19 -0.13 -4.11
CA ALA A 275 59.31 -1.22 -3.68
C ALA A 275 58.72 -0.97 -2.29
N ARG A 276 59.50 -0.42 -1.32
CA ARG A 276 59.00 0.00 -0.01
C ARG A 276 57.95 1.12 -0.13
N LEU A 277 58.19 2.09 -0.98
CA LEU A 277 57.24 3.18 -1.26
C LEU A 277 55.93 2.67 -1.90
N ALA A 278 56.01 1.76 -2.84
CA ALA A 278 54.85 1.10 -3.43
C ALA A 278 53.98 0.39 -2.38
N LYS A 279 54.59 -0.29 -1.39
CA LYS A 279 53.85 -0.92 -0.29
C LYS A 279 53.15 0.11 0.60
N VAL A 280 53.75 1.28 0.83
CA VAL A 280 53.09 2.37 1.59
C VAL A 280 51.88 2.91 0.82
N LEU A 281 52.00 3.07 -0.51
CA LEU A 281 50.88 3.50 -1.36
C LEU A 281 49.76 2.46 -1.38
N ASP A 282 50.09 1.15 -1.48
CA ASP A 282 49.11 0.07 -1.40
C ASP A 282 48.33 0.09 -0.07
N ASN A 283 49.01 0.24 1.07
CA ASN A 283 48.35 0.37 2.36
C ASN A 283 47.42 1.59 2.41
N ARG A 284 47.84 2.71 1.79
CA ARG A 284 46.98 3.91 1.69
C ARG A 284 45.75 3.65 0.81
N VAL A 285 45.90 2.96 -0.29
CA VAL A 285 44.80 2.55 -1.18
C VAL A 285 43.81 1.67 -0.45
N GLU A 286 44.28 0.66 0.30
CA GLU A 286 43.39 -0.22 1.08
C GLU A 286 42.62 0.55 2.17
N ARG A 287 43.29 1.50 2.84
CA ARG A 287 42.63 2.37 3.80
C ARG A 287 41.58 3.27 3.12
N MET A 288 41.88 3.88 1.96
CA MET A 288 40.93 4.69 1.22
C MET A 288 39.73 3.89 0.70
N LYS A 289 39.92 2.61 0.35
CA LYS A 289 38.83 1.71 -0.02
C LYS A 289 37.92 1.39 1.16
N SER A 290 38.48 1.20 2.36
CA SER A 290 37.67 0.94 3.57
C SER A 290 36.93 2.18 4.06
N GLU A 291 37.46 3.39 3.78
CA GLU A 291 36.86 4.67 4.10
C GLU A 291 36.05 5.26 2.90
N ARG A 292 35.81 4.47 1.86
CA ARG A 292 35.07 4.93 0.67
C ARG A 292 33.64 5.29 1.04
N VAL A 293 33.19 6.46 0.57
CA VAL A 293 31.80 6.88 0.73
C VAL A 293 30.88 5.88 0.03
N GLU A 294 29.99 5.27 0.79
CA GLU A 294 28.92 4.45 0.23
C GLU A 294 27.88 5.39 -0.36
N VAL A 295 27.73 5.31 -1.68
CA VAL A 295 26.73 6.09 -2.41
C VAL A 295 25.38 5.44 -2.21
N THR A 296 24.40 6.20 -1.75
CA THR A 296 23.01 5.76 -1.72
C THR A 296 22.56 5.44 -3.14
N GLU A 297 22.18 4.21 -3.40
CA GLU A 297 21.70 3.84 -4.74
C GLU A 297 20.49 4.70 -5.09
N ARG A 298 20.60 5.46 -6.21
CA ARG A 298 19.42 6.11 -6.78
C ARG A 298 18.36 5.06 -7.05
N GLU A 299 17.11 5.44 -6.92
CA GLU A 299 16.05 4.56 -7.36
C GLU A 299 16.26 4.23 -8.84
N LYS A 300 16.74 3.02 -9.09
CA LYS A 300 16.85 2.52 -10.47
C LYS A 300 15.44 2.52 -11.02
N LYS A 301 15.21 3.27 -12.11
CA LYS A 301 13.95 3.21 -12.83
C LYS A 301 13.66 1.73 -13.11
N VAL A 302 12.69 1.19 -12.41
CA VAL A 302 12.29 -0.21 -12.59
C VAL A 302 11.76 -0.32 -14.02
N ARG A 303 12.28 -1.27 -14.78
CA ARG A 303 11.81 -1.55 -16.14
C ARG A 303 11.21 -2.92 -16.15
N PHE A 304 9.91 -2.97 -16.00
CA PHE A 304 9.16 -4.19 -16.23
C PHE A 304 9.01 -4.42 -17.74
N ARG A 305 9.06 -5.67 -18.17
CA ARG A 305 8.75 -6.07 -19.54
C ARG A 305 7.86 -7.30 -19.51
N LEU A 306 6.73 -7.21 -20.19
CA LEU A 306 5.91 -8.37 -20.49
C LEU A 306 6.41 -9.03 -21.78
N PRO A 307 6.42 -10.35 -21.87
CA PRO A 307 6.53 -11.05 -23.16
C PRO A 307 5.40 -10.58 -24.07
N GLN A 308 5.66 -10.50 -25.37
CA GLN A 308 4.59 -10.18 -26.33
C GLN A 308 3.61 -11.35 -26.37
N PRO A 309 2.29 -11.05 -26.38
CA PRO A 309 1.27 -12.07 -26.28
C PRO A 309 1.09 -12.83 -27.62
N PRO A 310 0.58 -14.05 -27.59
CA PRO A 310 0.09 -14.71 -28.79
C PRO A 310 -1.00 -13.88 -29.47
N ARG A 311 -1.07 -13.94 -30.79
CA ARG A 311 -2.05 -13.18 -31.56
C ARG A 311 -3.47 -13.66 -31.32
N SER A 312 -4.35 -12.80 -30.79
CA SER A 312 -5.80 -13.03 -30.71
C SER A 312 -6.52 -12.67 -32.01
N GLY A 313 -7.81 -13.02 -32.10
CA GLY A 313 -8.73 -12.46 -33.10
C GLY A 313 -8.85 -10.93 -32.97
N ASP A 314 -9.49 -10.29 -33.94
CA ASP A 314 -9.62 -8.82 -33.97
C ASP A 314 -10.59 -8.28 -32.90
N VAL A 315 -11.53 -9.11 -32.45
CA VAL A 315 -12.47 -8.83 -31.35
C VAL A 315 -12.18 -9.82 -30.22
N PRO A 316 -11.29 -9.49 -29.25
CA PRO A 316 -10.96 -10.40 -28.14
C PRO A 316 -12.13 -10.65 -27.19
N LEU A 317 -12.98 -9.66 -26.93
CA LEU A 317 -14.11 -9.80 -26.04
C LEU A 317 -15.29 -8.93 -26.50
N GLU A 318 -16.49 -9.52 -26.45
CA GLU A 318 -17.77 -8.85 -26.66
C GLU A 318 -18.66 -9.08 -25.45
N ALA A 319 -19.14 -8.00 -24.84
CA ALA A 319 -20.11 -8.01 -23.75
C ALA A 319 -21.44 -7.45 -24.25
N THR A 320 -22.52 -8.22 -24.17
CA THR A 320 -23.86 -7.85 -24.65
C THR A 320 -24.87 -7.98 -23.53
N GLN A 321 -25.52 -6.86 -23.15
CA GLN A 321 -26.56 -6.76 -22.13
C GLN A 321 -26.15 -7.39 -20.80
N VAL A 322 -24.90 -7.21 -20.42
CA VAL A 322 -24.32 -7.79 -19.20
C VAL A 322 -24.92 -7.11 -17.98
N SER A 323 -25.53 -7.90 -17.11
CA SER A 323 -26.05 -7.46 -15.81
C SER A 323 -25.48 -8.31 -14.69
N VAL A 324 -25.18 -7.68 -13.56
CA VAL A 324 -24.61 -8.31 -12.38
C VAL A 324 -25.44 -7.94 -11.16
N ALA A 325 -25.80 -8.93 -10.34
CA ALA A 325 -26.51 -8.73 -9.09
C ALA A 325 -26.02 -9.67 -7.99
N TYR A 326 -26.21 -9.27 -6.75
CA TYR A 326 -26.02 -10.06 -5.54
C TYR A 326 -27.37 -10.18 -4.82
N GLY A 327 -28.01 -11.36 -4.93
CA GLY A 327 -29.38 -11.52 -4.50
C GLY A 327 -30.32 -10.56 -5.24
N ASP A 328 -31.07 -9.75 -4.51
CA ASP A 328 -31.99 -8.76 -5.06
C ASP A 328 -31.30 -7.41 -5.42
N HIS A 329 -30.06 -7.22 -5.01
CA HIS A 329 -29.32 -6.00 -5.26
C HIS A 329 -28.64 -6.03 -6.65
N VAL A 330 -29.17 -5.26 -7.59
CA VAL A 330 -28.59 -5.13 -8.94
C VAL A 330 -27.50 -4.06 -8.94
N VAL A 331 -26.27 -4.49 -9.22
CA VAL A 331 -25.08 -3.64 -9.21
C VAL A 331 -24.79 -3.04 -10.58
N LEU A 332 -25.07 -3.79 -11.65
CA LEU A 332 -24.84 -3.38 -13.04
C LEU A 332 -26.00 -3.85 -13.92
N LYS A 333 -26.47 -2.98 -14.84
CA LYS A 333 -27.57 -3.30 -15.77
C LYS A 333 -27.15 -3.06 -17.21
N ASN A 334 -27.36 -4.08 -18.08
CA ASN A 334 -27.28 -3.96 -19.54
C ASN A 334 -25.99 -3.37 -20.13
N ALA A 335 -24.83 -3.59 -19.50
CA ALA A 335 -23.57 -3.11 -20.05
C ALA A 335 -23.26 -3.73 -21.42
N ASN A 336 -22.92 -2.87 -22.38
CA ASN A 336 -22.61 -3.28 -23.75
C ASN A 336 -21.29 -2.64 -24.19
N PHE A 337 -20.32 -3.47 -24.58
CA PHE A 337 -19.09 -2.98 -25.18
C PHE A 337 -18.37 -4.09 -25.96
N ILE A 338 -17.53 -3.67 -26.88
CA ILE A 338 -16.72 -4.55 -27.74
C ILE A 338 -15.27 -4.08 -27.64
N THR A 339 -14.36 -5.02 -27.43
CA THR A 339 -12.93 -4.75 -27.40
C THR A 339 -12.31 -5.06 -28.75
N ARG A 340 -11.34 -4.26 -29.18
CA ARG A 340 -10.46 -4.57 -30.31
C ARG A 340 -9.10 -5.00 -29.81
N ARG A 341 -8.38 -5.78 -30.60
CA ARG A 341 -7.01 -6.18 -30.27
C ARG A 341 -6.13 -4.96 -30.08
N GLY A 342 -5.43 -4.90 -28.95
CA GLY A 342 -4.56 -3.79 -28.57
C GLY A 342 -5.28 -2.65 -27.84
N ASP A 343 -6.61 -2.76 -27.62
CA ASP A 343 -7.31 -1.76 -26.82
C ASP A 343 -6.84 -1.80 -25.34
N ARG A 344 -6.78 -0.63 -24.76
CA ARG A 344 -6.57 -0.41 -23.33
C ARG A 344 -7.79 0.31 -22.78
N ILE A 345 -8.68 -0.46 -22.14
CA ILE A 345 -9.98 0.00 -21.67
C ILE A 345 -9.89 0.26 -20.18
N LEU A 346 -10.11 1.51 -19.78
CA LEU A 346 -10.21 1.88 -18.38
C LEU A 346 -11.68 1.86 -17.94
N ILE A 347 -11.98 1.17 -16.83
CA ILE A 347 -13.29 1.21 -16.19
C ILE A 347 -13.23 2.18 -15.03
N VAL A 348 -14.09 3.19 -15.04
CA VAL A 348 -14.17 4.22 -14.01
C VAL A 348 -15.56 4.27 -13.37
N GLY A 349 -15.64 4.75 -12.13
CA GLY A 349 -16.88 4.90 -11.39
C GLY A 349 -16.64 4.92 -9.88
N ARG A 350 -17.64 5.34 -9.12
CA ARG A 350 -17.57 5.39 -7.66
C ARG A 350 -17.37 4.00 -7.04
N ASN A 351 -16.91 3.96 -5.78
CA ASN A 351 -16.88 2.72 -5.02
C ASN A 351 -18.30 2.16 -4.90
N GLY A 352 -18.43 0.83 -5.05
CA GLY A 352 -19.75 0.18 -5.10
C GLY A 352 -20.45 0.20 -6.47
N ALA A 353 -19.94 0.91 -7.49
CA ALA A 353 -20.55 0.94 -8.84
C ALA A 353 -20.44 -0.36 -9.64
N GLY A 354 -19.89 -1.44 -9.07
CA GLY A 354 -19.83 -2.75 -9.71
C GLY A 354 -18.60 -3.00 -10.58
N LYS A 355 -17.55 -2.17 -10.48
CA LYS A 355 -16.31 -2.31 -11.28
C LYS A 355 -15.68 -3.70 -11.14
N SER A 356 -15.35 -4.12 -9.92
CA SER A 356 -14.75 -5.44 -9.64
C SER A 356 -15.68 -6.59 -9.98
N SER A 357 -16.99 -6.43 -9.75
CA SER A 357 -18.00 -7.43 -10.12
C SER A 357 -18.05 -7.64 -11.65
N LEU A 358 -17.99 -6.55 -12.42
CA LEU A 358 -17.88 -6.64 -13.88
C LEU A 358 -16.59 -7.36 -14.28
N LEU A 359 -15.43 -6.97 -13.73
CA LEU A 359 -14.16 -7.63 -14.06
C LEU A 359 -14.19 -9.13 -13.75
N ARG A 360 -14.74 -9.56 -12.59
CA ARG A 360 -14.90 -10.97 -12.24
C ARG A 360 -15.79 -11.72 -13.25
N CYS A 361 -16.88 -11.11 -13.72
CA CYS A 361 -17.72 -11.68 -14.77
C CYS A 361 -16.98 -11.81 -16.11
N LEU A 362 -16.24 -10.78 -16.52
CA LEU A 362 -15.41 -10.82 -17.73
C LEU A 362 -14.29 -11.86 -17.64
N ALA A 363 -13.71 -12.01 -16.46
CA ALA A 363 -12.71 -13.04 -16.16
C ALA A 363 -13.31 -14.46 -16.15
N GLY A 364 -14.64 -14.58 -15.95
CA GLY A 364 -15.35 -15.86 -15.85
C GLY A 364 -15.24 -16.51 -14.48
N THR A 365 -14.87 -15.74 -13.45
CA THR A 365 -14.81 -16.18 -12.04
C THR A 365 -16.14 -15.96 -11.32
N GLN A 366 -17.05 -15.17 -11.89
CA GLN A 366 -18.39 -14.90 -11.37
C GLN A 366 -19.45 -15.06 -12.46
N HIS A 367 -20.62 -15.57 -12.08
CA HIS A 367 -21.75 -15.74 -12.99
C HIS A 367 -22.46 -14.40 -13.26
N LEU A 368 -22.92 -14.25 -14.49
CA LEU A 368 -23.78 -13.15 -14.90
C LEU A 368 -25.22 -13.39 -14.41
N GLN A 369 -25.93 -12.34 -14.04
CA GLN A 369 -27.38 -12.41 -13.84
C GLN A 369 -28.11 -12.52 -15.18
N SER A 370 -27.70 -11.73 -16.16
CA SER A 370 -28.20 -11.77 -17.54
C SER A 370 -27.17 -11.24 -18.51
N GLY A 371 -27.40 -11.46 -19.79
CA GLY A 371 -26.47 -11.06 -20.85
C GLY A 371 -25.48 -12.15 -21.24
N VAL A 372 -24.54 -11.81 -22.08
CA VAL A 372 -23.54 -12.75 -22.62
C VAL A 372 -22.18 -12.07 -22.74
N VAL A 373 -21.14 -12.76 -22.29
CA VAL A 373 -19.74 -12.42 -22.58
C VAL A 373 -19.18 -13.46 -23.53
N ARG A 374 -18.77 -13.03 -24.72
CA ARG A 374 -18.15 -13.88 -25.75
C ARG A 374 -16.67 -13.56 -25.88
N LEU A 375 -15.86 -14.60 -25.90
CA LEU A 375 -14.43 -14.49 -26.22
C LEU A 375 -14.23 -14.74 -27.72
N GLY A 376 -13.35 -13.95 -28.30
CA GLY A 376 -12.92 -14.11 -29.68
C GLY A 376 -12.07 -15.36 -29.90
N ALA A 377 -11.68 -15.59 -31.14
CA ALA A 377 -10.81 -16.71 -31.51
C ALA A 377 -9.41 -16.52 -30.89
N ASN A 378 -8.83 -17.62 -30.39
CA ASN A 378 -7.49 -17.67 -29.81
C ASN A 378 -7.27 -16.69 -28.65
N VAL A 379 -8.31 -16.42 -27.85
CA VAL A 379 -8.22 -15.56 -26.66
C VAL A 379 -7.94 -16.38 -25.41
N THR A 380 -6.85 -16.05 -24.75
CA THR A 380 -6.49 -16.53 -23.40
C THR A 380 -6.56 -15.37 -22.42
N ARG A 381 -7.38 -15.51 -21.37
CA ARG A 381 -7.57 -14.48 -20.35
C ARG A 381 -6.52 -14.62 -19.26
N GLY A 382 -5.94 -13.48 -18.83
CA GLY A 382 -5.21 -13.34 -17.57
C GLY A 382 -6.00 -12.41 -16.64
N TYR A 383 -6.23 -12.83 -15.39
CA TYR A 383 -6.94 -12.05 -14.40
C TYR A 383 -6.03 -11.69 -13.23
N PHE A 384 -6.05 -10.43 -12.84
CA PHE A 384 -5.37 -9.91 -11.66
C PHE A 384 -6.42 -9.39 -10.68
N ALA A 385 -6.60 -10.10 -9.57
CA ALA A 385 -7.57 -9.77 -8.53
C ALA A 385 -7.01 -8.77 -7.52
N GLN A 386 -7.85 -7.90 -7.01
CA GLN A 386 -7.48 -6.81 -6.09
C GLN A 386 -6.79 -7.31 -4.80
N GLU A 387 -7.28 -8.38 -4.19
CA GLU A 387 -6.78 -8.93 -2.92
C GLU A 387 -5.77 -10.07 -3.10
N HIS A 388 -5.24 -10.24 -4.33
CA HIS A 388 -4.31 -11.34 -4.64
C HIS A 388 -4.87 -12.72 -4.30
N GLU A 389 -6.20 -12.91 -4.38
CA GLU A 389 -6.90 -14.18 -4.10
C GLU A 389 -6.34 -15.39 -4.89
N GLN A 390 -5.64 -15.12 -6.00
CA GLN A 390 -4.99 -16.13 -6.82
C GLN A 390 -3.69 -16.69 -6.21
N LEU A 391 -3.18 -16.11 -5.13
CA LEU A 391 -1.95 -16.59 -4.50
C LEU A 391 -2.22 -17.70 -3.50
N ASP A 392 -1.55 -18.84 -3.68
CA ASP A 392 -1.56 -19.96 -2.74
C ASP A 392 -0.53 -19.68 -1.63
N MET A 393 -1.00 -19.41 -0.42
CA MET A 393 -0.16 -19.04 0.72
C MET A 393 0.81 -20.15 1.14
N SER A 394 0.63 -21.38 0.65
CA SER A 394 1.52 -22.52 0.94
C SER A 394 2.68 -22.68 -0.03
N LYS A 395 2.64 -21.99 -1.19
CA LYS A 395 3.64 -22.11 -2.26
C LYS A 395 4.61 -20.94 -2.25
N THR A 396 5.86 -21.20 -2.57
CA THR A 396 6.86 -20.13 -2.76
C THR A 396 6.62 -19.36 -4.06
N ALA A 397 7.21 -18.16 -4.17
CA ALA A 397 7.10 -17.35 -5.39
C ALA A 397 7.59 -18.12 -6.64
N LEU A 398 8.60 -18.94 -6.50
CA LEU A 398 9.15 -19.75 -7.59
C LEU A 398 8.20 -20.89 -8.01
N GLU A 399 7.50 -21.50 -7.06
CA GLU A 399 6.50 -22.55 -7.30
C GLU A 399 5.27 -21.98 -7.99
N HIS A 400 4.81 -20.79 -7.63
CA HIS A 400 3.73 -20.09 -8.34
C HIS A 400 4.03 -19.91 -9.82
N LEU A 401 5.27 -19.52 -10.16
CA LEU A 401 5.66 -19.41 -11.56
C LEU A 401 5.80 -20.80 -12.23
N ALA A 402 6.13 -21.86 -11.47
CA ALA A 402 6.17 -23.21 -12.02
C ALA A 402 4.80 -23.69 -12.48
N ASP A 403 3.74 -23.31 -11.74
CA ASP A 403 2.37 -23.64 -12.11
C ASP A 403 1.84 -22.76 -13.27
N ALA A 404 2.34 -21.52 -13.38
CA ALA A 404 1.90 -20.58 -14.39
C ALA A 404 2.57 -20.78 -15.77
N THR A 405 3.72 -21.43 -15.85
CA THR A 405 4.50 -21.54 -17.10
C THR A 405 5.39 -22.78 -17.14
N VAL A 406 5.62 -23.29 -18.36
CA VAL A 406 6.57 -24.38 -18.65
C VAL A 406 8.04 -23.92 -18.72
N GLN A 407 8.33 -22.67 -18.43
CA GLN A 407 9.70 -22.13 -18.46
C GLN A 407 10.62 -22.84 -17.47
N THR A 408 11.91 -22.83 -17.78
CA THR A 408 12.94 -23.38 -16.89
C THR A 408 13.07 -22.57 -15.59
N GLU A 409 13.59 -23.17 -14.53
CA GLU A 409 13.79 -22.46 -13.25
C GLU A 409 14.64 -21.20 -13.41
N VAL A 410 15.66 -21.23 -14.28
CA VAL A 410 16.52 -20.06 -14.56
C VAL A 410 15.70 -18.90 -15.16
N GLN A 411 14.80 -19.21 -16.11
CA GLN A 411 13.92 -18.21 -16.72
C GLN A 411 12.91 -17.66 -15.73
N ARG A 412 12.32 -18.52 -14.88
CA ARG A 412 11.41 -18.10 -13.80
C ARG A 412 12.08 -17.19 -12.79
N ARG A 413 13.33 -17.54 -12.36
CA ARG A 413 14.13 -16.66 -11.49
C ARG A 413 14.48 -15.33 -12.15
N ALA A 414 14.79 -15.34 -13.44
CA ALA A 414 15.03 -14.11 -14.19
C ALA A 414 13.78 -13.22 -14.26
N LEU A 415 12.61 -13.83 -14.47
CA LEU A 415 11.32 -13.13 -14.49
C LEU A 415 10.99 -12.52 -13.12
N LEU A 416 11.06 -13.29 -12.02
CA LEU A 416 10.90 -12.77 -10.66
C LEU A 416 11.88 -11.62 -10.39
N GLY A 417 13.14 -11.79 -10.80
CA GLY A 417 14.16 -10.77 -10.68
C GLY A 417 13.86 -9.47 -11.46
N ALA A 418 13.20 -9.58 -12.63
CA ALA A 418 12.75 -8.44 -13.41
C ALA A 418 11.66 -7.64 -12.67
N PHE A 419 10.80 -8.31 -11.90
CA PHE A 419 9.80 -7.68 -11.03
C PHE A 419 10.34 -7.30 -9.63
N GLY A 420 11.65 -7.46 -9.40
CA GLY A 420 12.31 -7.05 -8.15
C GLY A 420 12.32 -8.12 -7.05
N LEU A 421 11.76 -9.31 -7.28
CA LEU A 421 11.77 -10.43 -6.35
C LEU A 421 13.06 -11.26 -6.54
N LYS A 422 14.16 -10.84 -5.86
CA LYS A 422 15.50 -11.40 -6.02
C LYS A 422 15.95 -12.16 -4.77
N GLY A 423 16.88 -13.09 -4.96
CA GLY A 423 17.54 -13.81 -3.86
C GLY A 423 16.56 -14.60 -3.01
N SER A 424 16.49 -14.31 -1.71
CA SER A 424 15.61 -15.01 -0.77
C SER A 424 14.12 -14.80 -1.05
N ALA A 425 13.71 -13.65 -1.60
CA ALA A 425 12.30 -13.36 -1.89
C ALA A 425 11.69 -14.35 -2.90
N ALA A 426 12.50 -14.91 -3.81
CA ALA A 426 12.02 -15.93 -4.75
C ALA A 426 11.62 -17.26 -4.07
N HIS A 427 12.10 -17.52 -2.87
CA HIS A 427 11.83 -18.73 -2.08
C HIS A 427 10.89 -18.48 -0.90
N GLN A 428 10.36 -17.31 -0.76
CA GLN A 428 9.39 -16.96 0.27
C GLN A 428 7.96 -17.29 -0.19
N THR A 429 7.10 -17.60 0.77
CA THR A 429 5.66 -17.76 0.60
C THR A 429 4.97 -16.40 0.68
N PRO A 430 3.80 -16.19 0.04
CA PRO A 430 3.13 -14.90 -0.01
C PRO A 430 2.80 -14.29 1.35
N ASP A 431 2.57 -15.08 2.38
CA ASP A 431 2.32 -14.65 3.76
C ASP A 431 3.53 -13.92 4.37
N THR A 432 4.75 -14.24 3.92
CA THR A 432 5.99 -13.60 4.40
C THR A 432 6.43 -12.42 3.53
N LEU A 433 5.78 -12.21 2.38
CA LEU A 433 6.02 -11.10 1.48
C LEU A 433 5.21 -9.85 1.91
N SER A 434 5.77 -8.67 1.71
CA SER A 434 5.03 -7.42 1.84
C SER A 434 3.92 -7.31 0.77
N GLY A 435 2.89 -6.48 1.01
CA GLY A 435 1.81 -6.26 0.04
C GLY A 435 2.32 -5.89 -1.35
N GLY A 436 3.34 -5.02 -1.45
CA GLY A 436 3.96 -4.66 -2.73
C GLY A 436 4.76 -5.81 -3.37
N GLU A 437 5.36 -6.70 -2.60
CA GLU A 437 6.03 -7.90 -3.12
C GLU A 437 5.00 -8.93 -3.60
N ARG A 438 3.87 -9.08 -2.91
CA ARG A 438 2.74 -9.90 -3.37
C ARG A 438 2.18 -9.39 -4.71
N ALA A 439 1.99 -8.07 -4.85
CA ALA A 439 1.58 -7.46 -6.13
C ALA A 439 2.58 -7.75 -7.26
N LYS A 440 3.88 -7.63 -6.99
CA LYS A 440 4.95 -7.96 -7.95
C LYS A 440 4.98 -9.45 -8.32
N LEU A 441 4.70 -10.34 -7.36
CA LEU A 441 4.55 -11.78 -7.63
C LEU A 441 3.36 -12.04 -8.56
N ALA A 442 2.18 -11.50 -8.26
CA ALA A 442 0.99 -11.65 -9.08
C ALA A 442 1.19 -11.08 -10.51
N LEU A 443 1.87 -9.93 -10.65
CA LEU A 443 2.26 -9.37 -11.94
C LEU A 443 3.26 -10.28 -12.69
N SER A 444 4.18 -10.92 -11.98
CA SER A 444 5.13 -11.84 -12.59
C SER A 444 4.47 -13.14 -13.08
N MET A 445 3.45 -13.64 -12.35
CA MET A 445 2.62 -14.77 -12.80
C MET A 445 1.82 -14.39 -14.06
N LEU A 446 1.26 -13.20 -14.09
CA LEU A 446 0.57 -12.68 -15.26
C LEU A 446 1.52 -12.56 -16.46
N ALA A 447 2.74 -12.11 -16.24
CA ALA A 447 3.79 -12.06 -17.27
C ALA A 447 4.26 -13.45 -17.75
N ALA A 448 4.16 -14.44 -16.89
CA ALA A 448 4.49 -15.84 -17.20
C ALA A 448 3.38 -16.55 -17.98
N SER A 449 2.13 -16.09 -17.86
CA SER A 449 1.00 -16.63 -18.57
C SER A 449 1.06 -16.25 -20.05
N GLU A 450 0.54 -17.10 -20.94
CA GLU A 450 0.41 -16.79 -22.36
C GLU A 450 -0.89 -16.01 -22.67
N ALA A 451 -1.35 -15.20 -21.70
CA ALA A 451 -2.55 -14.40 -21.86
C ALA A 451 -2.36 -13.32 -22.92
N ASN A 452 -3.41 -13.07 -23.72
CA ASN A 452 -3.47 -11.98 -24.70
C ASN A 452 -4.64 -11.02 -24.46
N LEU A 453 -5.46 -11.31 -23.45
CA LEU A 453 -6.46 -10.41 -22.87
C LEU A 453 -6.20 -10.34 -21.34
N LEU A 454 -5.81 -9.18 -20.85
CA LEU A 454 -5.60 -8.94 -19.42
C LEU A 454 -6.80 -8.21 -18.82
N ILE A 455 -7.26 -8.71 -17.69
CA ILE A 455 -8.32 -8.13 -16.88
C ILE A 455 -7.72 -7.82 -15.52
N LEU A 456 -7.61 -6.52 -15.18
CA LEU A 456 -6.80 -6.04 -14.07
C LEU A 456 -7.67 -5.24 -13.10
N ASP A 457 -7.73 -5.68 -11.84
CA ASP A 457 -8.44 -4.99 -10.76
C ASP A 457 -7.42 -4.34 -9.82
N GLU A 458 -7.24 -3.00 -9.93
CA GLU A 458 -6.31 -2.18 -9.15
C GLU A 458 -4.87 -2.76 -9.11
N PRO A 459 -4.20 -2.96 -10.27
CA PRO A 459 -2.92 -3.68 -10.35
C PRO A 459 -1.75 -2.92 -9.71
N THR A 460 -1.96 -1.68 -9.31
CA THR A 460 -0.94 -0.80 -8.72
C THR A 460 -1.08 -0.62 -7.22
N ASN A 461 -2.12 -1.18 -6.61
CA ASN A 461 -2.29 -1.13 -5.16
C ASN A 461 -1.07 -1.74 -4.45
N ASN A 462 -0.64 -1.09 -3.37
CA ASN A 462 0.54 -1.45 -2.59
C ASN A 462 1.89 -1.34 -3.34
N LEU A 463 1.93 -0.74 -4.54
CA LEU A 463 3.19 -0.47 -5.24
C LEU A 463 3.74 0.91 -4.85
N ASP A 464 5.06 1.03 -4.84
CA ASP A 464 5.72 2.33 -4.71
C ASP A 464 5.54 3.18 -5.99
N PRO A 465 5.59 4.52 -5.91
CA PRO A 465 5.32 5.40 -7.07
C PRO A 465 6.19 5.11 -8.30
N ALA A 466 7.44 4.71 -8.10
CA ALA A 466 8.34 4.36 -9.20
C ALA A 466 7.91 3.06 -9.89
N SER A 467 7.38 2.09 -9.13
CA SER A 467 6.81 0.85 -9.65
C SER A 467 5.50 1.09 -10.37
N VAL A 468 4.63 1.99 -9.88
CA VAL A 468 3.36 2.38 -10.51
C VAL A 468 3.58 2.86 -11.94
N ASP A 469 4.44 3.85 -12.14
CA ASP A 469 4.79 4.42 -13.44
C ASP A 469 5.45 3.36 -14.36
N ALA A 470 6.32 2.51 -13.81
CA ALA A 470 6.96 1.44 -14.58
C ALA A 470 5.96 0.37 -15.07
N VAL A 471 4.95 0.02 -14.25
CA VAL A 471 3.88 -0.92 -14.60
C VAL A 471 2.96 -0.31 -15.66
N GLY A 472 2.59 0.97 -15.53
CA GLY A 472 1.81 1.67 -16.55
C GLY A 472 2.50 1.65 -17.92
N ARG A 473 3.78 2.03 -17.97
CA ARG A 473 4.58 1.97 -19.22
C ARG A 473 4.76 0.56 -19.75
N MET A 474 4.88 -0.45 -18.90
CA MET A 474 4.96 -1.86 -19.31
C MET A 474 3.70 -2.25 -20.07
N PHE A 475 2.53 -1.95 -19.54
CA PHE A 475 1.24 -2.26 -20.16
C PHE A 475 0.98 -1.43 -21.43
N ARG A 476 1.43 -0.18 -21.48
CA ARG A 476 1.34 0.66 -22.69
C ARG A 476 2.03 0.01 -23.90
N HIS A 477 3.19 -0.62 -23.70
CA HIS A 477 4.00 -1.22 -24.75
C HIS A 477 3.65 -2.68 -25.05
N TRP A 478 2.67 -3.23 -24.34
CA TRP A 478 2.23 -4.60 -24.54
C TRP A 478 1.12 -4.65 -25.61
N GLU A 479 1.28 -5.55 -26.61
CA GLU A 479 0.43 -5.58 -27.80
C GLU A 479 -0.91 -6.33 -27.62
N GLY A 480 -1.17 -6.86 -26.43
CA GLY A 480 -2.45 -7.50 -26.07
C GLY A 480 -3.52 -6.49 -25.71
N THR A 481 -4.71 -6.99 -25.43
CA THR A 481 -5.86 -6.19 -25.01
C THR A 481 -5.94 -6.14 -23.50
N ILE A 482 -6.21 -4.95 -22.94
CA ILE A 482 -6.25 -4.70 -21.50
C ILE A 482 -7.60 -4.11 -21.13
N ILE A 483 -8.22 -4.66 -20.09
CA ILE A 483 -9.36 -4.08 -19.39
C ILE A 483 -8.93 -3.88 -17.95
N VAL A 484 -8.96 -2.64 -17.45
CA VAL A 484 -8.39 -2.31 -16.15
C VAL A 484 -9.29 -1.38 -15.35
N VAL A 485 -9.34 -1.60 -14.04
CA VAL A 485 -9.81 -0.65 -13.04
C VAL A 485 -8.59 -0.08 -12.34
N SER A 486 -8.49 1.25 -12.25
CA SER A 486 -7.48 1.91 -11.44
C SER A 486 -7.94 3.30 -11.02
N HIS A 487 -7.57 3.68 -9.80
CA HIS A 487 -7.77 5.02 -9.23
C HIS A 487 -6.44 5.80 -9.15
N GLU A 488 -5.35 5.26 -9.70
CA GLU A 488 -4.02 5.87 -9.63
C GLU A 488 -3.72 6.70 -10.89
N PRO A 489 -3.71 8.04 -10.81
CA PRO A 489 -3.54 8.91 -11.98
C PRO A 489 -2.23 8.66 -12.72
N ALA A 490 -1.12 8.49 -11.99
CA ALA A 490 0.20 8.26 -12.58
C ALA A 490 0.25 6.96 -13.41
N PHE A 491 -0.50 5.93 -12.97
CA PHE A 491 -0.65 4.70 -13.73
C PHE A 491 -1.46 4.92 -15.01
N VAL A 492 -2.60 5.63 -14.91
CA VAL A 492 -3.50 5.89 -16.04
C VAL A 492 -2.81 6.72 -17.10
N GLU A 493 -2.10 7.78 -16.71
CA GLU A 493 -1.26 8.59 -17.61
C GLU A 493 -0.19 7.75 -18.32
N ALA A 494 0.51 6.89 -17.56
CA ALA A 494 1.55 6.03 -18.10
C ALA A 494 1.01 4.92 -19.02
N LEU A 495 -0.21 4.43 -18.79
CA LEU A 495 -0.91 3.41 -19.57
C LEU A 495 -1.40 3.95 -20.91
N GLU A 496 -1.83 5.22 -20.96
CA GLU A 496 -2.52 5.86 -22.11
C GLU A 496 -3.71 5.02 -22.58
N PRO A 497 -4.85 5.02 -21.86
CA PRO A 497 -6.04 4.26 -22.26
C PRO A 497 -6.52 4.66 -23.67
N THR A 498 -7.12 3.70 -24.39
CA THR A 498 -7.76 3.97 -25.69
C THR A 498 -9.25 4.26 -25.54
N HIS A 499 -9.88 3.61 -24.56
CA HIS A 499 -11.31 3.71 -24.29
C HIS A 499 -11.59 3.80 -22.80
N CYS A 500 -12.76 4.33 -22.46
CA CYS A 500 -13.26 4.45 -21.10
C CYS A 500 -14.68 3.86 -21.01
N LEU A 501 -14.92 3.00 -20.00
CA LEU A 501 -16.25 2.53 -19.61
C LEU A 501 -16.62 3.19 -18.28
N ARG A 502 -17.64 4.05 -18.27
CA ARG A 502 -18.11 4.76 -17.09
C ARG A 502 -19.28 4.03 -16.43
N LEU A 503 -19.16 3.76 -15.14
CA LEU A 503 -20.21 3.16 -14.33
C LEU A 503 -20.73 4.18 -13.31
N PRO A 504 -22.04 4.16 -12.98
CA PRO A 504 -23.07 3.20 -13.38
C PRO A 504 -23.76 3.48 -14.74
N ASP A 505 -23.38 4.55 -15.46
CA ASP A 505 -24.06 5.00 -16.68
C ASP A 505 -23.85 4.07 -17.89
N GLU A 506 -22.97 3.05 -17.75
CA GLU A 506 -22.59 2.04 -18.76
C GLU A 506 -22.17 2.68 -20.10
N ARG A 507 -21.65 3.90 -20.01
CA ARG A 507 -21.22 4.65 -21.19
C ARG A 507 -19.83 4.22 -21.62
N TYR A 508 -19.69 3.68 -22.82
CA TYR A 508 -18.43 3.26 -23.45
C TYR A 508 -18.06 4.23 -24.57
N ASP A 509 -16.93 4.95 -24.40
CA ASP A 509 -16.43 5.96 -25.32
C ASP A 509 -14.91 5.86 -25.49
N TYR A 510 -14.36 6.61 -26.47
CA TYR A 510 -12.93 6.84 -26.55
C TYR A 510 -12.45 7.62 -25.32
N TRP A 511 -11.25 7.26 -24.85
CA TRP A 511 -10.58 8.00 -23.78
C TRP A 511 -10.28 9.44 -24.21
N ARG A 512 -10.44 10.40 -23.32
CA ARG A 512 -10.06 11.80 -23.47
C ARG A 512 -9.27 12.22 -22.24
N ASP A 513 -8.30 13.14 -22.40
CA ASP A 513 -7.49 13.61 -21.26
C ASP A 513 -8.34 14.23 -20.15
N GLU A 514 -9.50 14.81 -20.49
CA GLU A 514 -10.49 15.32 -19.53
C GLU A 514 -11.11 14.19 -18.66
N ASP A 515 -11.04 12.95 -19.08
CA ASP A 515 -11.56 11.79 -18.35
C ASP A 515 -10.70 11.45 -17.13
N ILE A 516 -9.49 11.97 -17.05
CA ILE A 516 -8.64 11.81 -15.88
C ILE A 516 -9.31 12.40 -14.62
N ASP A 517 -10.11 13.45 -14.78
CA ASP A 517 -10.88 14.04 -13.68
C ASP A 517 -11.95 13.06 -13.14
N VAL A 518 -12.44 12.15 -13.97
CA VAL A 518 -13.38 11.09 -13.56
C VAL A 518 -12.64 9.97 -12.81
N VAL A 519 -11.41 9.64 -13.20
CA VAL A 519 -10.53 8.73 -12.46
C VAL A 519 -10.23 9.29 -11.07
N LEU A 520 -10.17 10.61 -11.01
CA LEU A 520 -9.88 11.38 -9.80
C LEU A 520 -11.13 11.62 -8.91
N GLN A 521 -12.33 11.25 -9.34
CA GLN A 521 -13.58 11.29 -8.54
C GLN A 521 -13.81 9.99 -7.80
#